data_7044c98c13c3a28a6a611f8a566f43ef
#
_entry.id   7044c98c13c3a28a6a611f8a566f43ef
#
_cell.length_a   1.000
_cell.length_b   1.000
_cell.length_c   1.000
_cell.angle_alpha   90.00
_cell.angle_beta   90.00
_cell.angle_gamma   90.00
#
_symmetry.space_group_name_H-M   'P 1'
#
loop_
_entity.id
_entity.type
_entity.pdbx_description
1 polymer ?
#
loop_
_entity_poly.entity_id
_entity_poly.type
_entity_poly.pdbx_seq_one_letter_code
_entity_poly.pdbx_strand_id
1 'polypeptide(L)'
;MKRYAYILITLLAAISCAPQLPDSPEMLVVEGWIENDAAPVVFVTSSVSTSFDEKNMSDLLEHLALTAQVTVTHNGKKYNLMPTISMEYLLGYCYTTTQLKGEIGGTYHLDVSWRGMHAEAVTSILPPGHIDSMRVEHHPTIDSLYLLKAHIVPAPDVRYYRFFSMASGKDLTYTASYVGTFDIELNKDEMIAVNRGHNNPIVENDYYYALGDSVNFKLASMENDAYEFWSKYEENLMFSHVALIPYSNNLKANIVGGLGYWFGYGATKYELKIENYKHLR
;
A
#
# COMPACT_ATOMS: atom_id res chain seq x y z
N MET A 1 20.22 -29.02 50.98
CA MET A 1 19.20 -28.62 50.03
C MET A 1 19.24 -27.13 49.69
N LYS A 2 19.28 -26.20 50.63
CA LYS A 2 19.32 -24.74 50.34
C LYS A 2 20.54 -24.30 49.52
N ARG A 3 21.72 -24.86 49.71
CA ARG A 3 22.95 -24.55 48.94
C ARG A 3 22.86 -24.91 47.45
N TYR A 4 22.21 -25.99 47.10
CA TYR A 4 22.01 -26.40 45.69
C TYR A 4 20.96 -25.56 44.98
N ALA A 5 19.96 -25.01 45.71
CA ALA A 5 18.98 -24.11 45.15
C ALA A 5 19.60 -22.76 44.70
N TYR A 6 20.57 -22.22 45.46
CA TYR A 6 21.30 -20.98 45.07
C TYR A 6 22.19 -21.22 43.83
N ILE A 7 22.84 -22.38 43.74
CA ILE A 7 23.66 -22.71 42.56
C ILE A 7 22.78 -22.84 41.30
N LEU A 8 21.58 -23.41 41.42
CA LEU A 8 20.65 -23.54 40.30
C LEU A 8 20.12 -22.20 39.86
N ILE A 9 19.82 -21.27 40.78
CA ILE A 9 19.34 -19.91 40.49
C ILE A 9 20.44 -19.07 39.82
N THR A 10 21.70 -19.20 40.25
CA THR A 10 22.85 -18.52 39.60
C THR A 10 23.15 -19.08 38.22
N LEU A 11 22.94 -20.35 37.99
CA LEU A 11 23.12 -20.96 36.66
C LEU A 11 22.02 -20.51 35.67
N LEU A 12 20.76 -20.34 36.12
CA LEU A 12 19.69 -19.84 35.31
C LEU A 12 19.86 -18.35 34.93
N ALA A 13 20.46 -17.55 35.81
CA ALA A 13 20.74 -16.15 35.57
C ALA A 13 21.86 -15.90 34.51
N ALA A 14 22.73 -16.90 34.31
CA ALA A 14 23.82 -16.82 33.32
C ALA A 14 23.40 -17.10 31.86
N ILE A 15 22.16 -17.57 31.62
CA ILE A 15 21.66 -17.91 30.26
C ILE A 15 20.88 -16.76 29.64
N SER A 16 20.72 -15.65 30.33
CA SER A 16 19.96 -14.47 29.84
C SER A 16 20.80 -13.48 29.03
N CYS A 17 21.83 -13.93 28.31
CA CYS A 17 22.38 -13.15 27.18
C CYS A 17 21.53 -13.46 25.95
N ALA A 18 20.53 -12.63 25.68
CA ALA A 18 19.94 -12.62 24.35
C ALA A 18 21.07 -12.25 23.37
N PRO A 19 21.35 -13.08 22.34
CA PRO A 19 22.31 -12.69 21.33
C PRO A 19 21.81 -11.39 20.69
N GLN A 20 22.62 -10.34 20.75
CA GLN A 20 22.37 -9.15 19.92
C GLN A 20 22.49 -9.63 18.47
N LEU A 21 21.36 -9.61 17.76
CA LEU A 21 21.38 -9.81 16.33
C LEU A 21 22.29 -8.73 15.72
N PRO A 22 23.18 -9.08 14.80
CA PRO A 22 24.00 -8.09 14.13
C PRO A 22 23.08 -7.09 13.43
N ASP A 23 23.40 -5.81 13.53
CA ASP A 23 22.67 -4.76 12.83
C ASP A 23 22.68 -5.07 11.32
N SER A 24 21.48 -5.14 10.75
CA SER A 24 21.33 -5.28 9.31
C SER A 24 21.92 -4.03 8.63
N PRO A 25 22.61 -4.18 7.49
CA PRO A 25 23.09 -3.00 6.77
C PRO A 25 21.92 -2.09 6.38
N GLU A 26 22.18 -0.78 6.44
CA GLU A 26 21.20 0.21 5.98
C GLU A 26 20.91 -0.02 4.49
N MET A 27 19.62 -0.03 4.14
CA MET A 27 19.15 -0.26 2.78
C MET A 27 18.20 0.86 2.36
N LEU A 28 18.14 1.16 1.07
CA LEU A 28 17.07 2.00 0.51
C LEU A 28 15.72 1.31 0.66
N VAL A 29 14.73 2.08 1.10
CA VAL A 29 13.31 1.72 1.05
C VAL A 29 12.66 2.62 0.02
N VAL A 30 12.12 2.03 -1.02
CA VAL A 30 11.51 2.74 -2.14
C VAL A 30 10.06 2.30 -2.26
N GLU A 31 9.14 3.25 -2.13
CA GLU A 31 7.71 3.02 -2.28
C GLU A 31 7.19 3.92 -3.40
N GLY A 32 6.71 3.34 -4.47
CA GLY A 32 6.29 4.16 -5.61
C GLY A 32 5.31 3.50 -6.54
N TRP A 33 4.64 4.33 -7.30
CA TRP A 33 3.71 3.89 -8.35
C TRP A 33 3.64 4.89 -9.50
N ILE A 34 3.17 4.39 -10.62
CA ILE A 34 2.75 5.18 -11.77
C ILE A 34 1.39 4.69 -12.27
N GLU A 35 0.49 5.62 -12.57
CA GLU A 35 -0.87 5.35 -13.02
C GLU A 35 -1.10 6.01 -14.39
N ASN A 36 -1.95 5.43 -15.24
CA ASN A 36 -2.29 6.09 -16.50
C ASN A 36 -2.83 7.51 -16.26
N ASP A 37 -2.44 8.43 -17.14
CA ASP A 37 -2.77 9.85 -17.12
C ASP A 37 -2.25 10.64 -15.90
N ALA A 38 -1.49 9.99 -15.00
CA ALA A 38 -0.96 10.59 -13.80
C ALA A 38 0.59 10.62 -13.79
N ALA A 39 1.14 11.57 -13.03
CA ALA A 39 2.57 11.63 -12.77
C ALA A 39 3.01 10.48 -11.85
N PRO A 40 4.28 10.00 -11.96
CA PRO A 40 4.83 9.05 -11.01
C PRO A 40 4.94 9.66 -9.61
N VAL A 41 4.75 8.83 -8.59
CA VAL A 41 4.94 9.19 -7.18
C VAL A 41 5.90 8.18 -6.57
N VAL A 42 6.99 8.68 -5.95
CA VAL A 42 8.01 7.84 -5.33
C VAL A 42 8.41 8.42 -3.98
N PHE A 43 8.41 7.60 -2.95
CA PHE A 43 8.99 7.90 -1.64
C PHE A 43 10.31 7.16 -1.51
N VAL A 44 11.30 7.82 -0.96
CA VAL A 44 12.61 7.22 -0.72
C VAL A 44 13.02 7.48 0.72
N THR A 45 13.25 6.40 1.45
CA THR A 45 13.74 6.44 2.83
C THR A 45 14.88 5.42 2.98
N SER A 46 15.51 5.38 4.15
CA SER A 46 16.40 4.27 4.51
C SER A 46 15.74 3.36 5.56
N SER A 47 16.14 2.09 5.57
CA SER A 47 15.73 1.16 6.61
C SER A 47 16.28 1.59 7.96
N VAL A 48 15.48 1.39 9.02
CA VAL A 48 15.90 1.58 10.41
C VAL A 48 16.37 0.25 10.99
N SER A 49 17.40 0.30 11.84
CA SER A 49 17.84 -0.87 12.60
C SER A 49 16.74 -1.33 13.58
N THR A 50 16.68 -2.63 13.84
CA THR A 50 15.79 -3.20 14.86
C THR A 50 16.08 -2.72 16.28
N SER A 51 17.26 -2.14 16.52
CA SER A 51 17.65 -1.50 17.76
C SER A 51 17.25 -0.01 17.85
N PHE A 52 16.60 0.52 16.83
CA PHE A 52 16.15 1.90 16.76
C PHE A 52 15.04 2.16 17.79
N ASP A 53 15.36 3.01 18.76
CA ASP A 53 14.42 3.44 19.82
C ASP A 53 13.78 4.76 19.35
N GLU A 54 12.57 4.68 18.82
CA GLU A 54 11.81 5.84 18.30
C GLU A 54 11.46 6.83 19.41
N LYS A 55 12.42 7.67 19.80
CA LYS A 55 12.17 8.66 20.85
C LYS A 55 11.79 10.04 20.33
N ASN A 56 12.18 10.37 19.08
CA ASN A 56 11.97 11.70 18.54
C ASN A 56 11.62 11.69 17.05
N MET A 57 10.72 12.60 16.65
CA MET A 57 10.40 12.84 15.24
C MET A 57 11.63 13.26 14.41
N SER A 58 12.64 13.89 15.02
CA SER A 58 13.89 14.26 14.37
C SER A 58 14.65 13.04 13.85
N ASP A 59 14.61 11.93 14.56
CA ASP A 59 15.33 10.72 14.20
C ASP A 59 14.72 10.08 12.94
N LEU A 60 13.39 10.14 12.81
CA LEU A 60 12.69 9.70 11.59
C LEU A 60 13.05 10.58 10.38
N LEU A 61 13.26 11.89 10.57
CA LEU A 61 13.61 12.81 9.49
C LEU A 61 14.98 12.50 8.88
N GLU A 62 15.93 11.93 9.64
CA GLU A 62 17.25 11.54 9.15
C GLU A 62 17.18 10.40 8.13
N HIS A 63 16.14 9.58 8.20
CA HIS A 63 15.89 8.50 7.26
C HIS A 63 15.19 8.94 5.97
N LEU A 64 14.73 10.20 5.88
CA LEU A 64 14.15 10.75 4.65
C LEU A 64 15.26 11.05 3.64
N ALA A 65 15.25 10.39 2.50
CA ALA A 65 16.24 10.57 1.44
C ALA A 65 15.91 11.77 0.53
N LEU A 66 15.78 12.98 1.10
CA LEU A 66 15.40 14.20 0.38
C LEU A 66 16.38 14.63 -0.73
N THR A 67 17.58 14.08 -0.74
CA THR A 67 18.63 14.36 -1.73
C THR A 67 18.93 13.17 -2.64
N ALA A 68 18.01 12.20 -2.70
CA ALA A 68 18.16 11.07 -3.60
C ALA A 68 18.07 11.51 -5.07
N GLN A 69 18.81 10.83 -5.92
CA GLN A 69 18.62 10.92 -7.37
C GLN A 69 17.58 9.88 -7.76
N VAL A 70 16.43 10.33 -8.23
CA VAL A 70 15.32 9.46 -8.63
C VAL A 70 15.04 9.71 -10.11
N THR A 71 15.11 8.66 -10.91
CA THR A 71 14.92 8.74 -12.36
C THR A 71 13.93 7.66 -12.81
N VAL A 72 13.02 8.02 -13.68
CA VAL A 72 12.17 7.06 -14.41
C VAL A 72 12.52 7.10 -15.89
N THR A 73 12.82 5.94 -16.46
CA THR A 73 13.05 5.80 -17.90
C THR A 73 11.84 5.16 -18.57
N HIS A 74 11.35 5.82 -19.62
CA HIS A 74 10.25 5.33 -20.45
C HIS A 74 10.57 5.61 -21.93
N ASN A 75 10.41 4.60 -22.79
CA ASN A 75 10.68 4.69 -24.23
C ASN A 75 12.10 5.26 -24.55
N GLY A 76 13.12 4.85 -23.77
CA GLY A 76 14.50 5.30 -23.92
C GLY A 76 14.79 6.73 -23.43
N LYS A 77 13.77 7.46 -22.99
CA LYS A 77 13.93 8.81 -22.43
C LYS A 77 13.95 8.76 -20.90
N LYS A 78 14.92 9.45 -20.30
CA LYS A 78 15.04 9.61 -18.83
C LYS A 78 14.30 10.85 -18.35
N TYR A 79 13.59 10.69 -17.25
CA TYR A 79 12.86 11.75 -16.55
C TYR A 79 13.35 11.80 -15.11
N ASN A 80 13.92 12.92 -14.72
CA ASN A 80 14.33 13.13 -13.34
C ASN A 80 13.11 13.54 -12.51
N LEU A 81 12.91 12.84 -11.39
CA LEU A 81 11.88 13.20 -10.41
C LEU A 81 12.50 14.13 -9.38
N MET A 82 11.74 15.13 -8.97
CA MET A 82 12.19 16.12 -7.99
C MET A 82 11.45 15.95 -6.68
N PRO A 83 12.09 16.15 -5.52
CA PRO A 83 11.42 16.16 -4.25
C PRO A 83 10.44 17.32 -4.22
N THR A 84 9.18 17.01 -3.95
CA THR A 84 8.06 17.95 -3.97
C THR A 84 7.32 17.83 -2.64
N ILE A 85 7.03 18.97 -2.00
CA ILE A 85 6.20 18.98 -0.79
C ILE A 85 4.77 18.63 -1.19
N SER A 86 4.20 17.65 -0.54
CA SER A 86 2.81 17.25 -0.72
C SER A 86 2.19 16.87 0.63
N MET A 87 1.18 17.64 1.04
CA MET A 87 0.44 17.39 2.28
C MET A 87 -0.60 16.26 2.12
N GLU A 88 -0.74 15.72 0.93
CA GLU A 88 -1.61 14.57 0.64
C GLU A 88 -1.05 13.26 1.21
N TYR A 89 0.26 13.21 1.43
CA TYR A 89 0.95 12.01 1.89
C TYR A 89 1.51 12.17 3.30
N LEU A 90 1.52 11.07 4.03
CA LEU A 90 1.96 11.02 5.44
C LEU A 90 3.38 11.59 5.66
N LEU A 91 4.29 11.33 4.73
CA LEU A 91 5.67 11.83 4.83
C LEU A 91 5.82 13.32 4.48
N GLY A 92 4.76 13.98 4.02
CA GLY A 92 4.76 15.39 3.64
C GLY A 92 5.59 15.73 2.39
N TYR A 93 6.16 14.75 1.71
CA TYR A 93 6.90 14.91 0.46
C TYR A 93 6.80 13.66 -0.41
N CYS A 94 7.08 13.82 -1.71
CA CYS A 94 7.30 12.72 -2.65
C CYS A 94 8.24 13.19 -3.76
N TYR A 95 8.85 12.26 -4.46
CA TYR A 95 9.52 12.52 -5.73
C TYR A 95 8.51 12.37 -6.86
N THR A 96 8.42 13.38 -7.72
CA THR A 96 7.50 13.39 -8.86
C THR A 96 8.03 14.27 -9.99
N THR A 97 7.36 14.27 -11.15
CA THR A 97 7.66 15.14 -12.29
C THR A 97 6.41 15.41 -13.11
N THR A 98 6.27 16.64 -13.62
CA THR A 98 5.18 16.99 -14.55
C THR A 98 5.47 16.61 -16.02
N GLN A 99 6.69 16.14 -16.30
CA GLN A 99 7.15 15.84 -17.66
C GLN A 99 6.82 14.42 -18.12
N LEU A 100 6.37 13.55 -17.20
CA LEU A 100 5.98 12.17 -17.47
C LEU A 100 4.59 11.93 -16.90
N LYS A 101 3.75 11.32 -17.73
CA LYS A 101 2.49 10.70 -17.30
C LYS A 101 2.50 9.26 -17.72
N GLY A 102 1.86 8.42 -16.93
CA GLY A 102 1.70 7.01 -17.28
C GLY A 102 0.80 6.83 -18.49
N GLU A 103 1.12 5.82 -19.31
CA GLU A 103 0.38 5.42 -20.50
C GLU A 103 0.05 3.94 -20.42
N ILE A 104 -1.16 3.55 -20.81
CA ILE A 104 -1.56 2.13 -20.85
C ILE A 104 -0.63 1.38 -21.82
N GLY A 105 -0.10 0.24 -21.38
CA GLY A 105 0.88 -0.55 -22.11
C GLY A 105 2.32 -0.04 -21.99
N GLY A 106 2.54 1.09 -21.32
CA GLY A 106 3.88 1.65 -21.07
C GLY A 106 4.65 0.85 -20.03
N THR A 107 5.98 0.73 -20.22
CA THR A 107 6.92 0.13 -19.25
C THR A 107 7.83 1.22 -18.70
N TYR A 108 8.07 1.19 -17.39
CA TYR A 108 8.75 2.23 -16.63
C TYR A 108 9.85 1.62 -15.76
N HIS A 109 11.08 2.03 -16.04
CA HIS A 109 12.27 1.65 -15.25
C HIS A 109 12.55 2.75 -14.24
N LEU A 110 12.47 2.43 -12.97
CA LEU A 110 12.86 3.30 -11.86
C LEU A 110 14.31 3.03 -11.50
N ASP A 111 15.06 4.10 -11.26
CA ASP A 111 16.43 4.08 -10.76
C ASP A 111 16.56 5.08 -9.61
N VAL A 112 17.05 4.64 -8.47
CA VAL A 112 17.21 5.43 -7.25
C VAL A 112 18.61 5.29 -6.70
N SER A 113 19.30 6.42 -6.47
CA SER A 113 20.62 6.45 -5.85
C SER A 113 20.68 7.45 -4.70
N TRP A 114 21.22 7.04 -3.56
CA TRP A 114 21.39 7.89 -2.39
C TRP A 114 22.49 7.36 -1.47
N ARG A 115 23.42 8.25 -1.04
CA ARG A 115 24.51 7.92 -0.12
C ARG A 115 25.34 6.67 -0.52
N GLY A 116 25.50 6.44 -1.82
CA GLY A 116 26.23 5.26 -2.34
C GLY A 116 25.41 3.98 -2.41
N MET A 117 24.17 3.98 -1.93
CA MET A 117 23.20 2.91 -2.16
C MET A 117 22.50 3.10 -3.50
N HIS A 118 22.07 2.01 -4.10
CA HIS A 118 21.38 2.00 -5.39
C HIS A 118 20.26 0.98 -5.37
N ALA A 119 19.10 1.36 -5.94
CA ALA A 119 17.94 0.50 -6.10
C ALA A 119 17.29 0.73 -7.47
N GLU A 120 16.82 -0.33 -8.08
CA GLU A 120 16.14 -0.28 -9.37
C GLU A 120 14.91 -1.19 -9.41
N ALA A 121 13.96 -0.85 -10.27
CA ALA A 121 12.77 -1.66 -10.50
C ALA A 121 12.15 -1.39 -11.88
N VAL A 122 11.33 -2.32 -12.32
CA VAL A 122 10.57 -2.20 -13.57
C VAL A 122 9.12 -2.53 -13.31
N THR A 123 8.21 -1.77 -13.93
CA THR A 123 6.78 -2.06 -13.92
C THR A 123 6.14 -1.64 -15.23
N SER A 124 4.93 -2.16 -15.49
CA SER A 124 4.13 -1.80 -16.65
C SER A 124 2.71 -1.43 -16.24
N ILE A 125 2.07 -0.55 -17.00
CA ILE A 125 0.67 -0.20 -16.80
C ILE A 125 -0.20 -1.08 -17.71
N LEU A 126 -0.94 -1.99 -17.10
CA LEU A 126 -1.86 -2.89 -17.81
C LEU A 126 -3.15 -2.13 -18.21
N PRO A 127 -3.89 -2.64 -19.24
CA PRO A 127 -5.20 -2.09 -19.56
C PRO A 127 -6.14 -2.12 -18.34
N PRO A 128 -6.90 -1.06 -18.07
CA PRO A 128 -7.84 -1.02 -16.96
C PRO A 128 -9.09 -1.86 -17.24
N GLY A 129 -9.64 -2.48 -16.20
CA GLY A 129 -11.00 -2.99 -16.22
C GLY A 129 -12.03 -1.88 -16.03
N HIS A 130 -13.32 -2.22 -16.07
CA HIS A 130 -14.39 -1.28 -15.77
C HIS A 130 -15.46 -1.90 -14.87
N ILE A 131 -16.23 -1.05 -14.22
CA ILE A 131 -17.38 -1.42 -13.43
C ILE A 131 -18.62 -1.27 -14.30
N ASP A 132 -19.40 -2.32 -14.45
CA ASP A 132 -20.65 -2.30 -15.21
C ASP A 132 -21.88 -2.08 -14.32
N SER A 133 -21.79 -2.50 -13.06
CA SER A 133 -22.87 -2.32 -12.09
C SER A 133 -22.37 -2.12 -10.68
N MET A 134 -23.13 -1.33 -9.89
CA MET A 134 -22.84 -1.09 -8.49
C MET A 134 -24.09 -1.30 -7.64
N ARG A 135 -23.86 -1.75 -6.41
CA ARG A 135 -24.89 -1.89 -5.39
C ARG A 135 -24.45 -1.16 -4.12
N VAL A 136 -25.40 -0.44 -3.51
CA VAL A 136 -25.24 0.17 -2.20
C VAL A 136 -26.00 -0.68 -1.20
N GLU A 137 -25.32 -1.24 -0.22
CA GLU A 137 -25.90 -2.05 0.84
C GLU A 137 -25.89 -1.29 2.16
N HIS A 138 -26.96 -1.40 2.94
CA HIS A 138 -27.02 -0.85 4.28
C HIS A 138 -26.15 -1.66 5.24
N HIS A 139 -25.58 -0.98 6.23
CA HIS A 139 -25.01 -1.67 7.38
C HIS A 139 -26.10 -2.50 8.09
N PRO A 140 -25.81 -3.72 8.58
CA PRO A 140 -26.82 -4.60 9.16
C PRO A 140 -27.61 -4.01 10.33
N THR A 141 -27.02 -3.10 11.11
CA THR A 141 -27.60 -2.55 12.35
C THR A 141 -27.56 -1.02 12.44
N ILE A 142 -26.88 -0.31 11.54
CA ILE A 142 -26.71 1.15 11.57
C ILE A 142 -27.21 1.74 10.26
N ASP A 143 -28.43 2.29 10.26
CA ASP A 143 -29.14 2.78 9.06
C ASP A 143 -28.41 3.91 8.31
N SER A 144 -27.48 4.61 8.96
CA SER A 144 -26.73 5.73 8.36
C SER A 144 -25.41 5.32 7.69
N LEU A 145 -25.07 4.03 7.75
CA LEU A 145 -23.82 3.50 7.18
C LEU A 145 -24.09 2.57 6.00
N TYR A 146 -23.20 2.63 5.03
CA TYR A 146 -23.35 1.97 3.73
C TYR A 146 -22.05 1.31 3.28
N LEU A 147 -22.18 0.16 2.61
CA LEU A 147 -21.12 -0.52 1.89
C LEU A 147 -21.41 -0.45 0.40
N LEU A 148 -20.39 -0.15 -0.38
CA LEU A 148 -20.45 -0.25 -1.84
C LEU A 148 -19.98 -1.62 -2.29
N LYS A 149 -20.68 -2.18 -3.28
CA LYS A 149 -20.23 -3.38 -4.00
C LYS A 149 -20.26 -3.12 -5.49
N ALA A 150 -19.27 -3.61 -6.21
CA ALA A 150 -19.11 -3.41 -7.63
C ALA A 150 -18.96 -4.76 -8.35
N HIS A 151 -19.66 -4.91 -9.47
CA HIS A 151 -19.37 -5.98 -10.43
C HIS A 151 -18.40 -5.46 -11.49
N ILE A 152 -17.36 -6.26 -11.78
CA ILE A 152 -16.23 -5.84 -12.58
C ILE A 152 -16.21 -6.63 -13.89
N VAL A 153 -16.01 -5.90 -14.98
CA VAL A 153 -15.68 -6.46 -16.29
C VAL A 153 -14.17 -6.27 -16.49
N PRO A 154 -13.39 -7.36 -16.46
CA PRO A 154 -11.94 -7.28 -16.61
C PRO A 154 -11.55 -6.86 -18.02
N ALA A 155 -10.38 -6.24 -18.16
CA ALA A 155 -9.73 -6.08 -19.45
C ALA A 155 -9.23 -7.45 -19.96
N PRO A 156 -9.12 -7.65 -21.29
CA PRO A 156 -8.56 -8.88 -21.85
C PRO A 156 -7.17 -9.18 -21.27
N ASP A 157 -6.95 -10.42 -20.87
CA ASP A 157 -5.69 -10.94 -20.33
C ASP A 157 -5.21 -10.28 -19.03
N VAL A 158 -6.09 -9.53 -18.34
CA VAL A 158 -5.81 -8.91 -17.04
C VAL A 158 -6.59 -9.61 -15.94
N ARG A 159 -5.88 -10.11 -14.96
CA ARG A 159 -6.42 -10.96 -13.91
C ARG A 159 -6.54 -10.27 -12.56
N TYR A 160 -5.62 -9.37 -12.23
CA TYR A 160 -5.46 -8.84 -10.88
C TYR A 160 -5.88 -7.38 -10.80
N TYR A 161 -6.64 -7.06 -9.75
CA TYR A 161 -7.20 -5.73 -9.54
C TYR A 161 -7.13 -5.32 -8.07
N ARG A 162 -7.18 -4.00 -7.86
CA ARG A 162 -7.28 -3.41 -6.53
C ARG A 162 -8.22 -2.22 -6.54
N PHE A 163 -9.03 -2.10 -5.51
CA PHE A 163 -9.84 -0.92 -5.28
C PHE A 163 -9.12 0.10 -4.41
N PHE A 164 -9.34 1.37 -4.75
CA PHE A 164 -8.99 2.52 -3.94
C PHE A 164 -10.20 3.42 -3.80
N SER A 165 -10.33 4.10 -2.66
CA SER A 165 -11.43 5.03 -2.41
C SER A 165 -10.95 6.30 -1.73
N MET A 166 -11.73 7.38 -1.87
CA MET A 166 -11.51 8.68 -1.26
C MET A 166 -12.87 9.32 -1.01
N ALA A 167 -13.26 9.47 0.24
CA ALA A 167 -14.46 10.22 0.60
C ALA A 167 -14.15 11.73 0.59
N SER A 168 -14.80 12.48 -0.32
CA SER A 168 -14.56 13.90 -0.50
C SER A 168 -14.78 14.69 0.79
N GLY A 169 -13.83 15.55 1.13
CA GLY A 169 -13.87 16.37 2.34
C GLY A 169 -13.53 15.60 3.64
N LYS A 170 -13.25 14.30 3.57
CA LYS A 170 -12.84 13.48 4.71
C LYS A 170 -11.43 12.90 4.51
N ASP A 171 -11.13 12.47 3.29
CA ASP A 171 -9.84 11.86 2.93
C ASP A 171 -9.04 12.84 2.06
N LEU A 172 -7.73 12.93 2.27
CA LEU A 172 -6.85 13.83 1.52
C LEU A 172 -6.42 13.21 0.18
N THR A 173 -6.37 11.88 0.10
CA THR A 173 -5.94 11.13 -1.08
C THR A 173 -6.68 9.81 -1.18
N TYR A 174 -6.49 9.12 -2.31
CA TYR A 174 -6.97 7.76 -2.45
C TYR A 174 -6.23 6.82 -1.51
N THR A 175 -6.97 6.02 -0.77
CA THR A 175 -6.47 4.92 0.05
C THR A 175 -6.97 3.59 -0.51
N ALA A 176 -6.16 2.55 -0.44
CA ALA A 176 -6.60 1.22 -0.85
C ALA A 176 -7.78 0.78 0.01
N SER A 177 -8.80 0.20 -0.61
CA SER A 177 -9.90 -0.44 0.12
C SER A 177 -9.35 -1.54 1.04
N TYR A 178 -9.93 -1.69 2.23
CA TYR A 178 -9.54 -2.76 3.14
C TYR A 178 -9.82 -4.12 2.49
N VAL A 179 -8.80 -4.97 2.37
CA VAL A 179 -8.85 -6.23 1.61
C VAL A 179 -9.39 -5.98 0.19
N GLY A 180 -8.89 -4.94 -0.45
CA GLY A 180 -9.36 -4.50 -1.77
C GLY A 180 -8.60 -5.11 -2.95
N THR A 181 -7.61 -5.97 -2.69
CA THR A 181 -6.82 -6.67 -3.71
C THR A 181 -7.46 -8.01 -4.03
N PHE A 182 -7.72 -8.30 -5.29
CA PHE A 182 -8.42 -9.51 -5.68
C PHE A 182 -7.98 -10.06 -7.04
N ASP A 183 -8.22 -11.35 -7.21
CA ASP A 183 -8.08 -12.11 -8.44
C ASP A 183 -9.46 -12.28 -9.05
N ILE A 184 -9.69 -11.72 -10.25
CA ILE A 184 -11.00 -11.75 -10.90
C ILE A 184 -11.44 -13.18 -11.29
N GLU A 185 -10.50 -14.09 -11.51
CA GLU A 185 -10.87 -15.46 -11.83
C GLU A 185 -11.42 -16.25 -10.65
N LEU A 186 -11.00 -15.88 -9.42
CA LEU A 186 -11.54 -16.45 -8.19
C LEU A 186 -12.86 -15.81 -7.78
N ASN A 187 -13.17 -14.63 -8.30
CA ASN A 187 -14.34 -13.82 -7.96
C ASN A 187 -15.27 -13.60 -9.16
N LYS A 188 -15.31 -14.53 -10.10
CA LYS A 188 -16.21 -14.47 -11.25
C LYS A 188 -17.66 -14.38 -10.79
N ASP A 189 -18.40 -13.45 -11.39
CA ASP A 189 -19.80 -13.19 -11.10
C ASP A 189 -20.12 -12.73 -9.67
N GLU A 190 -19.10 -12.37 -8.87
CA GLU A 190 -19.27 -11.82 -7.53
C GLU A 190 -19.23 -10.30 -7.54
N MET A 191 -20.00 -9.70 -6.64
CA MET A 191 -19.90 -8.27 -6.35
C MET A 191 -18.84 -8.04 -5.26
N ILE A 192 -17.79 -7.32 -5.62
CA ILE A 192 -16.64 -7.06 -4.74
C ILE A 192 -16.87 -5.78 -3.94
N ALA A 193 -16.55 -5.83 -2.64
CA ALA A 193 -16.71 -4.70 -1.76
C ALA A 193 -15.71 -3.58 -2.08
N VAL A 194 -16.23 -2.37 -2.21
CA VAL A 194 -15.45 -1.12 -2.31
C VAL A 194 -15.64 -0.37 -1.00
N ASN A 195 -14.79 -0.62 -0.04
CA ASN A 195 -14.88 0.00 1.28
C ASN A 195 -13.87 1.15 1.43
N ARG A 196 -14.02 1.94 2.50
CA ARG A 196 -13.03 2.95 2.86
C ARG A 196 -11.72 2.27 3.27
N GLY A 197 -10.60 2.83 2.80
CA GLY A 197 -9.28 2.30 3.02
C GLY A 197 -8.68 2.65 4.39
N HIS A 198 -9.46 2.71 5.46
CA HIS A 198 -8.90 2.88 6.78
C HIS A 198 -8.23 1.60 7.26
N ASN A 199 -6.94 1.70 7.51
CA ASN A 199 -6.10 0.57 7.94
C ASN A 199 -6.26 0.24 9.44
N ASN A 200 -7.30 0.73 10.10
CA ASN A 200 -7.51 0.47 11.51
C ASN A 200 -8.66 -0.53 11.72
N PRO A 201 -8.40 -1.84 11.73
CA PRO A 201 -9.41 -2.85 12.00
C PRO A 201 -9.98 -2.81 13.43
N ILE A 202 -9.41 -1.98 14.31
CA ILE A 202 -9.84 -1.79 15.71
C ILE A 202 -11.00 -0.78 15.78
N VAL A 203 -11.12 0.13 14.80
CA VAL A 203 -12.22 1.10 14.77
C VAL A 203 -13.42 0.45 14.08
N GLU A 204 -14.37 0.06 14.89
CA GLU A 204 -15.63 -0.53 14.42
C GLU A 204 -16.31 0.43 13.43
N ASN A 205 -16.71 -0.12 12.27
CA ASN A 205 -17.42 0.58 11.19
C ASN A 205 -16.61 1.64 10.39
N ASP A 206 -15.31 1.76 10.57
CA ASP A 206 -14.51 2.78 9.88
C ASP A 206 -14.41 2.55 8.34
N TYR A 207 -14.67 1.34 7.88
CA TYR A 207 -14.67 0.99 6.46
C TYR A 207 -16.02 1.21 5.73
N TYR A 208 -17.06 1.70 6.44
CA TYR A 208 -18.33 2.07 5.84
C TYR A 208 -18.36 3.55 5.42
N TYR A 209 -19.21 3.86 4.46
CA TYR A 209 -19.54 5.22 4.06
C TYR A 209 -20.75 5.74 4.81
N ALA A 210 -20.79 7.04 5.07
CA ALA A 210 -21.96 7.67 5.67
C ALA A 210 -22.93 8.16 4.60
N LEU A 211 -24.20 8.31 5.00
CA LEU A 211 -25.19 8.97 4.16
C LEU A 211 -24.75 10.38 3.80
N GLY A 212 -24.82 10.72 2.52
CA GLY A 212 -24.44 12.03 1.98
C GLY A 212 -22.96 12.11 1.56
N ASP A 213 -22.14 11.09 1.81
CA ASP A 213 -20.76 11.07 1.33
C ASP A 213 -20.71 11.09 -0.22
N SER A 214 -19.84 11.91 -0.76
CA SER A 214 -19.41 11.82 -2.16
C SER A 214 -18.11 11.02 -2.18
N VAL A 215 -18.12 9.89 -2.85
CA VAL A 215 -17.01 8.93 -2.88
C VAL A 215 -16.42 8.89 -4.27
N ASN A 216 -15.15 9.27 -4.37
CA ASN A 216 -14.32 8.96 -5.52
C ASN A 216 -13.67 7.60 -5.29
N PHE A 217 -13.75 6.73 -6.27
CA PHE A 217 -13.09 5.42 -6.17
C PHE A 217 -12.50 5.05 -7.53
N LYS A 218 -11.53 4.18 -7.49
CA LYS A 218 -10.88 3.68 -8.69
C LYS A 218 -10.66 2.18 -8.62
N LEU A 219 -10.88 1.53 -9.76
CA LEU A 219 -10.51 0.16 -10.02
C LEU A 219 -9.18 0.18 -10.77
N ALA A 220 -8.14 -0.39 -10.19
CA ALA A 220 -6.80 -0.43 -10.77
C ALA A 220 -6.41 -1.86 -11.12
N SER A 221 -6.05 -2.10 -12.37
CA SER A 221 -5.38 -3.32 -12.81
C SER A 221 -3.91 -3.29 -12.41
N MET A 222 -3.31 -4.45 -12.17
CA MET A 222 -1.90 -4.56 -11.77
C MET A 222 -1.26 -5.84 -12.28
N GLU A 223 0.08 -5.84 -12.32
CA GLU A 223 0.90 -7.01 -12.62
C GLU A 223 0.86 -8.02 -11.47
N ASN A 224 1.27 -9.27 -11.74
CA ASN A 224 1.29 -10.35 -10.76
C ASN A 224 2.15 -10.03 -9.51
N ASP A 225 3.30 -9.41 -9.69
CA ASP A 225 4.19 -9.07 -8.56
C ASP A 225 3.52 -8.07 -7.60
N ALA A 226 2.75 -7.11 -8.13
CA ALA A 226 1.97 -6.18 -7.33
C ALA A 226 0.83 -6.90 -6.58
N TYR A 227 0.17 -7.85 -7.25
CA TYR A 227 -0.88 -8.67 -6.63
C TYR A 227 -0.31 -9.52 -5.47
N GLU A 228 0.80 -10.24 -5.69
CA GLU A 228 1.45 -11.05 -4.65
C GLU A 228 1.86 -10.20 -3.44
N PHE A 229 2.43 -9.01 -3.70
CA PHE A 229 2.84 -8.07 -2.66
C PHE A 229 1.64 -7.60 -1.82
N TRP A 230 0.61 -7.06 -2.47
CA TRP A 230 -0.53 -6.48 -1.77
C TRP A 230 -1.42 -7.52 -1.10
N SER A 231 -1.65 -8.67 -1.73
CA SER A 231 -2.39 -9.77 -1.12
C SER A 231 -1.70 -10.25 0.16
N LYS A 232 -0.37 -10.37 0.14
CA LYS A 232 0.39 -10.77 1.32
C LYS A 232 0.41 -9.67 2.40
N TYR A 233 0.48 -8.41 2.00
CA TYR A 233 0.38 -7.29 2.92
C TYR A 233 -0.99 -7.26 3.62
N GLU A 234 -2.08 -7.41 2.88
CA GLU A 234 -3.44 -7.46 3.42
C GLU A 234 -3.66 -8.68 4.32
N GLU A 235 -3.12 -9.85 3.94
CA GLU A 235 -3.10 -11.04 4.80
C GLU A 235 -2.38 -10.76 6.13
N ASN A 236 -1.20 -10.15 6.08
CA ASN A 236 -0.45 -9.77 7.28
C ASN A 236 -1.22 -8.79 8.16
N LEU A 237 -1.91 -7.80 7.57
CA LEU A 237 -2.77 -6.87 8.31
C LEU A 237 -3.91 -7.61 9.04
N MET A 238 -4.59 -8.54 8.36
CA MET A 238 -5.70 -9.30 8.95
C MET A 238 -5.24 -10.15 10.14
N PHE A 239 -4.05 -10.76 10.05
CA PHE A 239 -3.54 -11.66 11.07
C PHE A 239 -2.64 -10.98 12.12
N SER A 240 -2.23 -9.73 11.93
CA SER A 240 -1.34 -9.00 12.87
C SER A 240 -1.88 -8.90 14.30
N HIS A 241 -3.20 -9.00 14.47
CA HIS A 241 -3.88 -8.95 15.77
C HIS A 241 -4.12 -10.32 16.40
N VAL A 242 -3.77 -11.42 15.69
CA VAL A 242 -3.98 -12.79 16.17
C VAL A 242 -2.67 -13.33 16.73
N ALA A 243 -2.48 -13.23 18.02
CA ALA A 243 -1.22 -13.59 18.73
C ALA A 243 -0.73 -15.04 18.52
N LEU A 244 -1.59 -15.93 18.05
CA LEU A 244 -1.27 -17.35 17.83
C LEU A 244 -0.89 -17.68 16.38
N ILE A 245 -1.05 -16.75 15.45
CA ILE A 245 -0.73 -16.97 14.04
C ILE A 245 0.57 -16.23 13.74
N PRO A 246 1.70 -16.95 13.52
CA PRO A 246 2.92 -16.32 13.08
C PRO A 246 2.70 -15.76 11.67
N TYR A 247 2.86 -14.46 11.48
CA TYR A 247 2.84 -13.84 10.17
C TYR A 247 4.26 -13.62 9.66
N SER A 248 4.44 -13.74 8.36
CA SER A 248 5.74 -13.54 7.72
C SER A 248 5.80 -12.11 7.18
N ASN A 249 6.78 -11.32 7.65
CA ASN A 249 7.07 -10.00 7.11
C ASN A 249 7.78 -10.05 5.73
N ASN A 250 7.89 -11.22 5.11
CA ASN A 250 8.60 -11.42 3.86
C ASN A 250 7.71 -10.98 2.68
N LEU A 251 7.52 -9.68 2.52
CA LEU A 251 6.88 -9.12 1.32
C LEU A 251 7.88 -9.21 0.18
N LYS A 252 7.50 -9.91 -0.90
CA LYS A 252 8.31 -10.02 -2.09
C LYS A 252 8.20 -8.71 -2.89
N ALA A 253 9.19 -7.85 -2.70
CA ALA A 253 9.30 -6.60 -3.44
C ALA A 253 9.81 -6.84 -4.87
N ASN A 254 9.48 -5.93 -5.80
CA ASN A 254 10.07 -5.90 -7.13
C ASN A 254 11.28 -4.93 -7.23
N ILE A 255 11.79 -4.47 -6.09
CA ILE A 255 12.99 -3.61 -6.00
C ILE A 255 14.24 -4.48 -5.93
N VAL A 256 15.20 -4.23 -6.80
CA VAL A 256 16.54 -4.81 -6.78
C VAL A 256 17.49 -3.83 -6.09
N GLY A 257 18.27 -4.28 -5.12
CA GLY A 257 19.20 -3.45 -4.35
C GLY A 257 18.60 -2.65 -3.20
N GLY A 258 17.32 -2.81 -2.93
CA GLY A 258 16.59 -2.13 -1.84
C GLY A 258 15.37 -2.93 -1.35
N LEU A 259 14.55 -2.27 -0.57
CA LEU A 259 13.25 -2.74 -0.08
C LEU A 259 12.12 -1.90 -0.68
N GLY A 260 10.89 -2.42 -0.62
CA GLY A 260 9.69 -1.69 -1.03
C GLY A 260 9.15 -2.11 -2.40
N TYR A 261 8.55 -1.19 -3.14
CA TYR A 261 7.86 -1.51 -4.38
C TYR A 261 7.87 -0.35 -5.39
N TRP A 262 7.76 -0.72 -6.68
CA TRP A 262 7.48 0.17 -7.80
C TRP A 262 6.43 -0.48 -8.69
N PHE A 263 5.16 0.01 -8.67
CA PHE A 263 4.06 -0.64 -9.35
C PHE A 263 3.33 0.28 -10.33
N GLY A 264 2.93 -0.29 -11.48
CA GLY A 264 2.10 0.34 -12.49
C GLY A 264 0.63 -0.02 -12.29
N TYR A 265 -0.25 0.97 -12.42
CA TYR A 265 -1.69 0.79 -12.28
C TYR A 265 -2.44 1.31 -13.50
N GLY A 266 -3.22 0.43 -14.14
CA GLY A 266 -4.22 0.84 -15.13
C GLY A 266 -5.55 1.11 -14.43
N ALA A 267 -5.87 2.38 -14.20
CA ALA A 267 -6.99 2.78 -13.36
C ALA A 267 -8.15 3.39 -14.15
N THR A 268 -9.37 2.95 -13.81
CA THR A 268 -10.62 3.61 -14.17
C THR A 268 -11.20 4.28 -12.94
N LYS A 269 -11.59 5.56 -13.05
CA LYS A 269 -12.08 6.38 -11.94
C LYS A 269 -13.58 6.57 -12.02
N TYR A 270 -14.22 6.58 -10.86
CA TYR A 270 -15.66 6.73 -10.67
C TYR A 270 -15.95 7.68 -9.53
N GLU A 271 -17.13 8.29 -9.57
CA GLU A 271 -17.68 9.10 -8.49
C GLU A 271 -19.11 8.64 -8.19
N LEU A 272 -19.43 8.51 -6.91
CA LEU A 272 -20.77 8.15 -6.45
C LEU A 272 -21.12 8.96 -5.20
N LYS A 273 -22.34 9.50 -5.16
CA LYS A 273 -22.89 10.09 -3.95
C LYS A 273 -23.75 9.08 -3.21
N ILE A 274 -23.47 8.87 -1.94
CA ILE A 274 -24.26 7.99 -1.08
C ILE A 274 -25.56 8.70 -0.71
N GLU A 275 -26.64 8.33 -1.37
CA GLU A 275 -27.98 8.87 -1.10
C GLU A 275 -28.84 7.85 -0.34
N ASN A 276 -29.93 8.33 0.27
CA ASN A 276 -30.84 7.43 0.98
C ASN A 276 -31.63 6.60 -0.05
N TYR A 277 -31.13 5.45 -0.42
CA TYR A 277 -31.82 4.48 -1.27
C TYR A 277 -32.94 3.76 -0.48
N LYS A 278 -33.84 4.54 0.13
CA LYS A 278 -35.13 3.97 0.60
C LYS A 278 -35.87 3.51 -0.65
N HIS A 279 -35.90 2.20 -0.83
CA HIS A 279 -36.71 1.49 -1.84
C HIS A 279 -36.09 1.35 -3.26
N LEU A 280 -35.11 0.49 -3.40
CA LEU A 280 -35.08 -0.43 -4.52
C LEU A 280 -35.22 -1.85 -3.93
N ARG A 281 -36.46 -2.26 -3.74
CA ARG A 281 -36.85 -3.66 -3.52
C ARG A 281 -37.08 -4.32 -4.86
#